data_0c50f9091a6209483c6f7ef452d6f664
#
_entry.id   0c50f9091a6209483c6f7ef452d6f664
#
_cell.length_a   1.000
_cell.length_b   1.000
_cell.length_c   1.000
_cell.angle_alpha   90.00
_cell.angle_beta   90.00
_cell.angle_gamma   90.00
#
_symmetry.space_group_name_H-M   'P 1'
#
loop_
_entity.id
_entity.type
_entity.pdbx_description
1 polymer ?
#
loop_
_entity_poly.entity_id
_entity_poly.type
_entity_poly.pdbx_seq_one_letter_code
_entity_poly.pdbx_strand_id
1 'polypeptide(L)'
;MWDEHSGIKLANNEPYRPSFKASQINVFHEQHRGDGVQHAALSTPDLLHAVRELRARGVVFMPTSHCYYEALPERLAGLGITLDEDPAELEQLEILVDGVGPGKYLLQSFLKDSAGLYGAPEAGPFFFEIIERKGDQGFGAGNFRALFESIESDQVAASGRR
;
A
#
# COMPACT_ATOMS: atom_id res chain seq x y z
N MET A 1 -7.48 10.39 14.29
CA MET A 1 -7.80 11.84 14.51
C MET A 1 -8.00 12.45 13.14
N TRP A 2 -8.99 13.25 12.94
CA TRP A 2 -9.33 13.91 11.68
C TRP A 2 -9.61 15.38 11.96
N ASP A 3 -9.03 16.26 11.15
CA ASP A 3 -9.34 17.69 11.14
C ASP A 3 -10.22 18.00 9.92
N GLU A 4 -11.47 18.40 10.17
CA GLU A 4 -12.45 18.67 9.12
C GLU A 4 -12.08 19.90 8.25
N HIS A 5 -11.29 20.83 8.77
CA HIS A 5 -10.92 22.04 8.06
C HIS A 5 -9.72 21.86 7.13
N SER A 6 -8.72 21.09 7.54
CA SER A 6 -7.51 20.85 6.74
C SER A 6 -7.58 19.58 5.89
N GLY A 7 -8.54 18.67 6.16
CA GLY A 7 -8.62 17.37 5.53
C GLY A 7 -7.51 16.39 5.95
N ILE A 8 -6.66 16.77 6.91
CA ILE A 8 -5.60 15.89 7.43
C ILE A 8 -6.22 14.78 8.26
N LYS A 9 -5.81 13.54 7.97
CA LYS A 9 -6.22 12.34 8.70
C LYS A 9 -5.00 11.69 9.33
N LEU A 10 -5.08 11.38 10.62
CA LEU A 10 -4.04 10.66 11.35
C LEU A 10 -4.59 9.31 11.79
N ALA A 11 -3.94 8.22 11.35
CA ALA A 11 -4.19 6.87 11.82
C ALA A 11 -3.09 6.44 12.78
N ASN A 12 -3.48 5.84 13.91
CA ASN A 12 -2.54 5.20 14.84
C ASN A 12 -2.63 3.69 14.64
N ASN A 13 -1.48 3.06 14.46
CA ASN A 13 -1.36 1.62 14.33
C ASN A 13 -0.59 1.05 15.52
N GLU A 14 -1.05 -0.10 16.02
CA GLU A 14 -0.35 -0.88 17.03
C GLU A 14 -0.14 -2.32 16.52
N PRO A 15 1.02 -2.95 16.82
CA PRO A 15 1.23 -4.34 16.42
C PRO A 15 0.31 -5.27 17.19
N TYR A 16 -0.40 -6.15 16.46
CA TYR A 16 -1.30 -7.13 17.07
C TYR A 16 -0.51 -8.24 17.77
N ARG A 17 -0.70 -8.43 19.06
CA ARG A 17 0.14 -9.27 19.92
C ARG A 17 0.31 -10.73 19.51
N PRO A 18 -0.70 -11.49 19.04
CA PRO A 18 -0.46 -12.88 18.61
C PRO A 18 0.50 -13.01 17.43
N SER A 19 0.57 -12.00 16.54
CA SER A 19 1.46 -11.96 15.37
C SER A 19 2.50 -10.84 15.46
N PHE A 20 2.88 -10.45 16.66
CA PHE A 20 3.70 -9.27 16.93
C PHE A 20 5.00 -9.24 16.13
N LYS A 21 5.76 -10.35 16.12
CA LYS A 21 7.07 -10.41 15.45
C LYS A 21 7.01 -10.34 13.93
N ALA A 22 5.92 -10.79 13.33
CA ALA A 22 5.68 -10.75 11.88
C ALA A 22 4.96 -9.47 11.44
N SER A 23 4.55 -8.62 12.38
CA SER A 23 3.85 -7.38 12.07
C SER A 23 4.80 -6.35 11.45
N GLN A 24 4.41 -5.78 10.32
CA GLN A 24 5.14 -4.66 9.70
C GLN A 24 5.23 -3.43 10.61
N ILE A 25 4.27 -3.26 11.50
CA ILE A 25 4.30 -2.19 12.50
C ILE A 25 5.43 -2.44 13.48
N ASN A 26 5.67 -3.70 13.87
CA ASN A 26 6.80 -4.06 14.72
C ASN A 26 8.14 -3.90 13.98
N VAL A 27 8.21 -4.32 12.72
CA VAL A 27 9.41 -4.13 11.88
C VAL A 27 9.75 -2.64 11.76
N PHE A 28 8.74 -1.80 11.49
CA PHE A 28 8.92 -0.36 11.49
C PHE A 28 9.46 0.15 12.83
N HIS A 29 8.83 -0.23 13.94
CA HIS A 29 9.22 0.19 15.29
C HIS A 29 10.67 -0.19 15.63
N GLU A 30 11.11 -1.39 15.25
CA GLU A 30 12.49 -1.84 15.44
C GLU A 30 13.47 -1.03 14.58
N GLN A 31 13.17 -0.83 13.30
CA GLN A 31 14.04 -0.08 12.38
C GLN A 31 14.06 1.42 12.70
N HIS A 32 12.92 1.98 13.09
CA HIS A 32 12.80 3.38 13.49
C HIS A 32 13.36 3.63 14.90
N ARG A 33 13.57 2.55 15.69
CA ARG A 33 14.04 2.57 17.10
C ARG A 33 13.06 3.28 18.04
N GLY A 34 11.78 3.05 17.84
CA GLY A 34 10.70 3.59 18.66
C GLY A 34 9.48 3.99 17.85
N ASP A 35 8.57 4.70 18.51
CA ASP A 35 7.35 5.22 17.88
C ASP A 35 7.68 6.36 16.90
N GLY A 36 6.92 6.46 15.82
CA GLY A 36 7.13 7.51 14.84
C GLY A 36 6.11 7.51 13.70
N VAL A 37 6.31 8.41 12.75
CA VAL A 37 5.50 8.47 11.53
C VAL A 37 6.05 7.45 10.54
N GLN A 38 5.21 6.46 10.19
CA GLN A 38 5.58 5.43 9.23
C GLN A 38 5.56 5.94 7.79
N HIS A 39 4.49 6.63 7.43
CA HIS A 39 4.32 7.20 6.09
C HIS A 39 3.46 8.46 6.09
N ALA A 40 3.54 9.18 4.99
CA ALA A 40 2.63 10.27 4.69
C ALA A 40 1.97 9.99 3.32
N ALA A 41 0.63 10.00 3.29
CA ALA A 41 -0.15 9.81 2.08
C ALA A 41 -0.49 11.16 1.44
N LEU A 42 -0.16 11.29 0.15
CA LEU A 42 -0.45 12.46 -0.67
C LEU A 42 -1.61 12.14 -1.62
N SER A 43 -2.67 12.93 -1.54
CA SER A 43 -3.84 12.77 -2.43
C SER A 43 -3.57 13.31 -3.83
N THR A 44 -4.02 12.56 -4.84
CA THR A 44 -4.06 12.98 -6.24
C THR A 44 -5.44 12.71 -6.84
N PRO A 45 -5.89 13.48 -7.84
CA PRO A 45 -7.12 13.18 -8.57
C PRO A 45 -6.94 12.12 -9.67
N ASP A 46 -5.70 11.74 -10.03
CA ASP A 46 -5.36 10.77 -11.07
C ASP A 46 -4.06 10.06 -10.67
N LEU A 47 -4.20 8.88 -10.06
CA LEU A 47 -3.07 8.12 -9.57
C LEU A 47 -2.28 7.47 -10.71
N LEU A 48 -2.96 6.97 -11.74
CA LEU A 48 -2.31 6.30 -12.86
C LEU A 48 -1.37 7.26 -13.58
N HIS A 49 -1.85 8.46 -13.86
CA HIS A 49 -1.02 9.51 -14.45
C HIS A 49 0.15 9.90 -13.52
N ALA A 50 -0.12 10.12 -12.24
CA ALA A 50 0.90 10.49 -11.26
C ALA A 50 2.02 9.44 -11.16
N VAL A 51 1.68 8.15 -11.11
CA VAL A 51 2.66 7.05 -11.04
C VAL A 51 3.51 7.01 -12.32
N ARG A 52 2.91 7.15 -13.51
CA ARG A 52 3.66 7.19 -14.78
C ARG A 52 4.67 8.34 -14.81
N GLU A 53 4.24 9.54 -14.45
CA GLU A 53 5.10 10.72 -14.43
C GLU A 53 6.23 10.60 -13.40
N LEU A 54 5.95 10.07 -12.24
CA LEU A 54 6.95 9.88 -11.20
C LEU A 54 7.98 8.80 -11.60
N ARG A 55 7.54 7.69 -12.19
CA ARG A 55 8.44 6.65 -12.74
C ARG A 55 9.32 7.19 -13.86
N ALA A 56 8.76 7.99 -14.76
CA ALA A 56 9.51 8.64 -15.84
C ALA A 56 10.61 9.58 -15.31
N ARG A 57 10.46 10.09 -14.10
CA ARG A 57 11.44 10.93 -13.38
C ARG A 57 12.37 10.13 -12.48
N GLY A 58 12.29 8.80 -12.50
CA GLY A 58 13.17 7.93 -11.74
C GLY A 58 12.72 7.63 -10.30
N VAL A 59 11.49 7.98 -9.93
CA VAL A 59 10.95 7.60 -8.61
C VAL A 59 10.71 6.10 -8.57
N VAL A 60 11.20 5.46 -7.50
CA VAL A 60 11.10 4.02 -7.27
C VAL A 60 9.93 3.74 -6.33
N PHE A 61 9.05 2.83 -6.74
CA PHE A 61 7.93 2.36 -5.96
C PHE A 61 8.23 0.99 -5.32
N MET A 62 7.51 0.64 -4.26
CA MET A 62 7.54 -0.70 -3.70
C MET A 62 6.88 -1.67 -4.69
N PRO A 63 7.50 -2.81 -4.98
CA PRO A 63 6.93 -3.79 -5.89
C PRO A 63 5.71 -4.47 -5.25
N THR A 64 4.73 -4.81 -6.08
CA THR A 64 3.55 -5.59 -5.70
C THR A 64 3.58 -6.93 -6.43
N SER A 65 3.37 -8.01 -5.70
CA SER A 65 3.37 -9.36 -6.25
C SER A 65 2.26 -9.57 -7.29
N HIS A 66 2.53 -10.36 -8.33
CA HIS A 66 1.54 -10.81 -9.30
C HIS A 66 0.35 -11.51 -8.62
N CYS A 67 0.60 -12.33 -7.59
CA CYS A 67 -0.45 -13.02 -6.83
C CYS A 67 -1.49 -12.06 -6.21
N TYR A 68 -1.10 -10.82 -5.91
CA TYR A 68 -2.05 -9.80 -5.46
C TYR A 68 -3.11 -9.52 -6.54
N TYR A 69 -2.69 -9.38 -7.80
CA TYR A 69 -3.60 -9.07 -8.92
C TYR A 69 -4.40 -10.28 -9.36
N GLU A 70 -3.88 -11.50 -9.23
CA GLU A 70 -4.65 -12.73 -9.45
C GLU A 70 -5.82 -12.85 -8.46
N ALA A 71 -5.62 -12.46 -7.18
CA ALA A 71 -6.66 -12.48 -6.16
C ALA A 71 -7.60 -11.26 -6.20
N LEU A 72 -7.22 -10.18 -6.89
CA LEU A 72 -7.96 -8.92 -6.90
C LEU A 72 -9.40 -9.06 -7.40
N PRO A 73 -9.72 -9.77 -8.52
CA PRO A 73 -11.08 -9.87 -9.03
C PRO A 73 -12.05 -10.51 -8.01
N GLU A 74 -11.64 -11.59 -7.34
CA GLU A 74 -12.46 -12.26 -6.33
C GLU A 74 -12.70 -11.35 -5.12
N ARG A 75 -11.66 -10.65 -4.67
CA ARG A 75 -11.76 -9.70 -3.56
C ARG A 75 -12.70 -8.55 -3.87
N LEU A 76 -12.62 -7.97 -5.07
CA LEU A 76 -13.51 -6.88 -5.51
C LEU A 76 -14.95 -7.37 -5.65
N ALA A 77 -15.17 -8.57 -6.22
CA ALA A 77 -16.47 -9.17 -6.30
C ALA A 77 -17.11 -9.39 -4.92
N GLY A 78 -16.33 -9.85 -3.94
CA GLY A 78 -16.78 -10.01 -2.55
C GLY A 78 -17.21 -8.69 -1.89
N LEU A 79 -16.66 -7.56 -2.33
CA LEU A 79 -17.02 -6.22 -1.86
C LEU A 79 -18.08 -5.54 -2.75
N GLY A 80 -18.45 -6.14 -3.88
CA GLY A 80 -19.35 -5.53 -4.86
C GLY A 80 -18.76 -4.30 -5.56
N ILE A 81 -17.43 -4.22 -5.66
CA ILE A 81 -16.73 -3.11 -6.29
C ILE A 81 -16.54 -3.39 -7.78
N THR A 82 -16.92 -2.42 -8.60
CA THR A 82 -16.57 -2.36 -10.03
C THR A 82 -15.58 -1.21 -10.22
N LEU A 83 -14.46 -1.50 -10.85
CA LEU A 83 -13.43 -0.50 -11.16
C LEU A 83 -13.79 0.27 -12.44
N ASP A 84 -13.41 1.54 -12.48
CA ASP A 84 -13.38 2.35 -13.68
C ASP A 84 -12.08 2.09 -14.48
N GLU A 85 -11.03 1.67 -13.81
CA GLU A 85 -9.68 1.43 -14.35
C GLU A 85 -9.55 0.02 -14.93
N ASP A 86 -8.65 -0.14 -15.91
CA ASP A 86 -8.27 -1.45 -16.43
C ASP A 86 -7.39 -2.20 -15.39
N PRO A 87 -7.80 -3.38 -14.91
CA PRO A 87 -7.00 -4.18 -13.98
C PRO A 87 -5.59 -4.50 -14.49
N ALA A 88 -5.41 -4.70 -15.80
CA ALA A 88 -4.10 -4.95 -16.39
C ALA A 88 -3.18 -3.73 -16.29
N GLU A 89 -3.73 -2.52 -16.38
CA GLU A 89 -3.00 -1.29 -16.21
C GLU A 89 -2.62 -1.04 -14.75
N LEU A 90 -3.52 -1.36 -13.81
CA LEU A 90 -3.23 -1.30 -12.37
C LEU A 90 -2.07 -2.24 -12.01
N GLU A 91 -2.05 -3.45 -12.55
CA GLU A 91 -0.95 -4.40 -12.37
C GLU A 91 0.35 -3.88 -12.97
N GLN A 92 0.34 -3.38 -14.20
CA GLN A 92 1.52 -2.81 -14.87
C GLN A 92 2.13 -1.65 -14.07
N LEU A 93 1.30 -0.85 -13.44
CA LEU A 93 1.72 0.29 -12.62
C LEU A 93 1.93 -0.07 -11.14
N GLU A 94 1.68 -1.31 -10.75
CA GLU A 94 1.78 -1.78 -9.36
C GLU A 94 0.91 -0.94 -8.40
N ILE A 95 -0.32 -0.61 -8.86
CA ILE A 95 -1.30 0.14 -8.09
C ILE A 95 -2.22 -0.83 -7.35
N LEU A 96 -2.34 -0.61 -6.04
CA LEU A 96 -3.21 -1.40 -5.18
C LEU A 96 -4.61 -0.78 -5.09
N VAL A 97 -5.60 -1.64 -4.88
CA VAL A 97 -7.01 -1.26 -4.75
C VAL A 97 -7.54 -1.71 -3.40
N ASP A 98 -8.23 -0.84 -2.68
CA ASP A 98 -9.01 -1.19 -1.49
C ASP A 98 -10.37 -0.50 -1.53
N GLY A 99 -11.31 -0.92 -0.68
CA GLY A 99 -12.61 -0.27 -0.61
C GLY A 99 -13.59 -0.96 0.32
N VAL A 100 -14.75 -0.33 0.48
CA VAL A 100 -15.76 -0.77 1.45
C VAL A 100 -17.09 -1.20 0.79
N GLY A 101 -17.22 -1.04 -0.52
CA GLY A 101 -18.43 -1.44 -1.24
C GLY A 101 -18.62 -0.75 -2.58
N PRO A 102 -19.78 -0.92 -3.22
CA PRO A 102 -20.06 -0.38 -4.55
C PRO A 102 -19.79 1.13 -4.67
N GLY A 103 -18.99 1.52 -5.67
CA GLY A 103 -18.61 2.92 -5.91
C GLY A 103 -17.81 3.59 -4.78
N LYS A 104 -17.26 2.81 -3.86
CA LYS A 104 -16.47 3.29 -2.72
C LYS A 104 -15.17 2.52 -2.61
N TYR A 105 -14.19 2.93 -3.39
CA TYR A 105 -12.85 2.36 -3.38
C TYR A 105 -11.78 3.45 -3.42
N LEU A 106 -10.56 3.07 -3.26
CA LEU A 106 -9.38 3.92 -3.36
C LEU A 106 -8.26 3.16 -4.06
N LEU A 107 -7.38 3.90 -4.69
CA LEU A 107 -6.16 3.42 -5.32
C LEU A 107 -4.97 3.92 -4.52
N GLN A 108 -3.95 3.07 -4.32
CA GLN A 108 -2.75 3.39 -3.56
C GLN A 108 -1.50 2.91 -4.28
N SER A 109 -0.42 3.68 -4.15
CA SER A 109 0.92 3.26 -4.56
C SER A 109 1.92 3.76 -3.53
N PHE A 110 2.85 2.90 -3.12
CA PHE A 110 3.82 3.18 -2.08
C PHE A 110 5.21 3.40 -2.69
N LEU A 111 5.85 4.51 -2.33
CA LEU A 111 7.23 4.74 -2.71
C LEU A 111 8.15 3.85 -1.87
N LYS A 112 9.31 3.51 -2.42
CA LYS A 112 10.34 2.82 -1.66
C LYS A 112 10.71 3.64 -0.41
N ASP A 113 11.00 2.96 0.69
CA ASP A 113 11.37 3.61 1.95
C ASP A 113 12.65 4.45 1.83
N SER A 114 12.85 5.36 2.77
CA SER A 114 13.98 6.29 2.75
C SER A 114 15.32 5.55 2.80
N ALA A 115 15.44 4.48 3.59
CA ALA A 115 16.66 3.69 3.66
C ALA A 115 17.01 3.07 2.29
N GLY A 116 16.00 2.54 1.60
CA GLY A 116 16.17 1.96 0.28
C GLY A 116 16.42 2.99 -0.82
N LEU A 117 15.78 4.16 -0.76
CA LEU A 117 15.96 5.25 -1.74
C LEU A 117 17.37 5.85 -1.67
N TYR A 118 17.88 6.08 -0.47
CA TYR A 118 19.20 6.70 -0.27
C TYR A 118 20.34 5.69 -0.19
N GLY A 119 20.03 4.39 -0.12
CA GLY A 119 21.05 3.35 0.12
C GLY A 119 21.72 3.48 1.49
N ALA A 120 21.03 4.08 2.46
CA ALA A 120 21.52 4.45 3.77
C ALA A 120 20.54 3.98 4.87
N PRO A 121 20.83 2.89 5.60
CA PRO A 121 19.94 2.37 6.63
C PRO A 121 19.55 3.40 7.71
N GLU A 122 20.41 4.35 7.98
CA GLU A 122 20.18 5.46 8.91
C GLU A 122 19.11 6.45 8.47
N ALA A 123 18.72 6.47 7.16
CA ALA A 123 17.61 7.27 6.66
C ALA A 123 16.24 6.74 7.15
N GLY A 124 16.21 5.51 7.66
CA GLY A 124 15.07 4.94 8.34
C GLY A 124 13.97 4.40 7.40
N PRO A 125 12.93 3.81 7.99
CA PRO A 125 11.87 3.09 7.26
C PRO A 125 10.70 3.99 6.81
N PHE A 126 10.79 5.31 6.92
CA PHE A 126 9.73 6.23 6.46
C PHE A 126 9.55 6.15 4.94
N PHE A 127 8.29 6.22 4.48
CA PHE A 127 7.97 6.27 3.05
C PHE A 127 6.81 7.22 2.74
N PHE A 128 6.64 7.53 1.46
CA PHE A 128 5.46 8.23 0.96
C PHE A 128 4.48 7.25 0.31
N GLU A 129 3.21 7.57 0.46
CA GLU A 129 2.11 6.94 -0.25
C GLU A 129 1.48 7.98 -1.18
N ILE A 130 1.00 7.54 -2.35
CA ILE A 130 0.14 8.35 -3.21
C ILE A 130 -1.21 7.65 -3.28
N ILE A 131 -2.27 8.42 -3.06
CA ILE A 131 -3.62 7.87 -2.96
C ILE A 131 -4.60 8.66 -3.82
N GLU A 132 -5.43 7.93 -4.58
CA GLU A 132 -6.62 8.46 -5.23
C GLU A 132 -7.86 7.87 -4.58
N ARG A 133 -8.85 8.71 -4.30
CA ARG A 133 -10.09 8.32 -3.62
C ARG A 133 -11.27 8.34 -4.57
N LYS A 134 -11.85 7.18 -4.80
CA LYS A 134 -13.09 6.96 -5.56
C LYS A 134 -14.25 6.69 -4.60
N GLY A 135 -14.63 7.71 -3.83
CA GLY A 135 -15.73 7.62 -2.86
C GLY A 135 -15.39 6.96 -1.52
N ASP A 136 -14.26 6.28 -1.38
CA ASP A 136 -13.79 5.74 -0.10
C ASP A 136 -12.94 6.78 0.64
N GLN A 137 -13.25 6.97 1.93
CA GLN A 137 -12.54 7.88 2.84
C GLN A 137 -11.62 7.14 3.83
N GLY A 138 -11.49 5.82 3.68
CA GLY A 138 -10.66 4.97 4.53
C GLY A 138 -9.15 5.16 4.35
N PHE A 139 -8.38 4.27 4.97
CA PHE A 139 -6.92 4.26 4.97
C PHE A 139 -6.31 3.11 4.15
N GLY A 140 -7.11 2.35 3.40
CA GLY A 140 -6.62 1.21 2.63
C GLY A 140 -6.14 0.03 3.50
N ALA A 141 -6.81 -0.21 4.63
CA ALA A 141 -6.41 -1.27 5.57
C ALA A 141 -6.42 -2.67 4.94
N GLY A 142 -7.30 -2.92 3.96
CA GLY A 142 -7.37 -4.18 3.23
C GLY A 142 -6.15 -4.42 2.35
N ASN A 143 -5.51 -3.37 1.83
CA ASN A 143 -4.30 -3.49 1.02
C ASN A 143 -3.10 -3.97 1.84
N PHE A 144 -2.95 -3.52 3.07
CA PHE A 144 -1.88 -4.02 3.95
C PHE A 144 -2.00 -5.54 4.10
N ARG A 145 -3.18 -6.03 4.41
CA ARG A 145 -3.42 -7.46 4.57
C ARG A 145 -3.17 -8.24 3.27
N ALA A 146 -3.77 -7.80 2.16
CA ALA A 146 -3.65 -8.47 0.88
C ALA A 146 -2.20 -8.48 0.36
N LEU A 147 -1.42 -7.41 0.60
CA LEU A 147 -0.01 -7.35 0.23
C LEU A 147 0.82 -8.38 1.01
N PHE A 148 0.54 -8.59 2.30
CA PHE A 148 1.22 -9.61 3.10
C PHE A 148 0.88 -11.02 2.65
N GLU A 149 -0.39 -11.32 2.43
CA GLU A 149 -0.85 -12.61 1.95
C GLU A 149 -0.21 -12.96 0.59
N SER A 150 -0.01 -11.97 -0.28
CA SER A 150 0.67 -12.18 -1.57
C SER A 150 2.16 -12.48 -1.43
N ILE A 151 2.87 -11.76 -0.54
CA ILE A 151 4.30 -12.00 -0.27
C ILE A 151 4.53 -13.41 0.33
N GLU A 152 3.69 -13.83 1.27
CA GLU A 152 3.75 -15.19 1.84
C GLU A 152 3.51 -16.25 0.77
N SER A 153 2.55 -16.04 -0.14
CA SER A 153 2.25 -16.95 -1.24
C SER A 153 3.44 -17.11 -2.19
N ASP A 154 4.12 -16.02 -2.54
CA ASP A 154 5.32 -16.04 -3.39
C ASP A 154 6.48 -16.80 -2.72
N GLN A 155 6.67 -16.64 -1.41
CA GLN A 155 7.72 -17.35 -0.66
C GLN A 155 7.46 -18.85 -0.63
N VAL A 156 6.21 -19.29 -0.47
CA VAL A 156 5.81 -20.70 -0.51
C VAL A 156 6.03 -21.27 -1.90
N ALA A 157 5.63 -20.56 -2.97
CA ALA A 157 5.83 -20.98 -4.35
C ALA A 157 7.32 -21.12 -4.72
N ALA A 158 8.17 -20.22 -4.23
CA ALA A 158 9.61 -20.27 -4.42
C ALA A 158 10.26 -21.43 -3.65
N SER A 159 9.76 -21.77 -2.47
CA SER A 159 10.27 -22.86 -1.62
C SER A 159 9.89 -24.25 -2.16
N GLY A 160 8.75 -24.37 -2.81
CA GLY A 160 8.26 -25.63 -3.39
C GLY A 160 8.90 -26.04 -4.73
N ARG A 161 9.78 -25.20 -5.30
CA ARG A 161 10.52 -25.47 -6.56
C ARG A 161 11.95 -25.98 -6.35
N ARG A 162 12.31 -26.40 -5.13
CA ARG A 162 13.63 -26.99 -4.82
C ARG A 162 13.53 -28.50 -4.67
#